data_3e330a79d97d239d5946a9b9ba2bd0de
#
_entry.id   3e330a79d97d239d5946a9b9ba2bd0de
#
_cell.length_a   1.000
_cell.length_b   1.000
_cell.length_c   1.000
_cell.angle_alpha   90.00
_cell.angle_beta   90.00
_cell.angle_gamma   90.00
#
_symmetry.space_group_name_H-M   'P 1'
#
loop_
_entity.id
_entity.type
_entity.pdbx_description
1 polymer ?
#
loop_
_entity_poly.entity_id
_entity_poly.type
_entity_poly.pdbx_seq_one_letter_code
_entity_poly.pdbx_strand_id
1 'polypeptide(L)'
;MLNIAVLVSGGGTNLQALLDSEARGENPNGKITLVVASKPGVYALERAAKAGVESCVVRRKDYENSEDFDAALLNTLKEHNIDLVVLAGFLSVLGPSVIAAYPRRILNVHPALIPSFCGPGMYGLRPHEAAIARGCKVTGATVHFVNEECDGGPILLQKAVDILPGDTPEVLQKRVMEQAEWKLLPKAVAMVCSGEIK
;
A
#
# COMPACT_ATOMS: atom_id res chain seq x y z
N MET A 1 0.91 -15.79 14.41
CA MET A 1 0.43 -14.44 14.06
C MET A 1 1.56 -13.76 13.31
N LEU A 2 1.32 -13.23 12.12
CA LEU A 2 2.35 -12.57 11.32
C LEU A 2 2.55 -11.13 11.78
N ASN A 3 3.80 -10.68 11.85
CA ASN A 3 4.16 -9.28 12.08
C ASN A 3 4.09 -8.52 10.76
N ILE A 4 3.32 -7.44 10.73
CA ILE A 4 3.07 -6.65 9.52
C ILE A 4 3.73 -5.29 9.65
N ALA A 5 4.52 -4.92 8.63
CA ALA A 5 4.96 -3.54 8.43
C ALA A 5 4.10 -2.84 7.38
N VAL A 6 3.62 -1.63 7.68
CA VAL A 6 2.90 -0.79 6.72
C VAL A 6 3.78 0.39 6.33
N LEU A 7 4.10 0.48 5.03
CA LEU A 7 4.94 1.52 4.46
C LEU A 7 4.07 2.65 3.88
N VAL A 8 4.37 3.89 4.22
CA VAL A 8 3.54 5.06 3.93
C VAL A 8 4.36 6.27 3.46
N SER A 9 3.74 7.18 2.69
CA SER A 9 4.40 8.45 2.28
C SER A 9 3.56 9.71 2.57
N GLY A 10 2.35 9.58 3.10
CA GLY A 10 1.42 10.70 3.23
C GLY A 10 0.41 10.58 4.38
N GLY A 11 -0.84 10.89 4.10
CA GLY A 11 -1.92 10.94 5.09
C GLY A 11 -2.29 9.63 5.78
N GLY A 12 -1.97 8.48 5.17
CA GLY A 12 -2.16 7.15 5.76
C GLY A 12 -3.62 6.71 5.86
N THR A 13 -4.46 7.03 4.90
CA THR A 13 -5.87 6.60 4.91
C THR A 13 -6.01 5.09 4.76
N ASN A 14 -5.19 4.46 3.93
CA ASN A 14 -5.10 3.01 3.82
C ASN A 14 -4.52 2.35 5.08
N LEU A 15 -3.53 2.99 5.73
CA LEU A 15 -3.07 2.56 7.06
C LEU A 15 -4.20 2.60 8.08
N GLN A 16 -5.02 3.66 8.09
CA GLN A 16 -6.18 3.74 9.00
C GLN A 16 -7.16 2.60 8.76
N ALA A 17 -7.47 2.30 7.50
CA ALA A 17 -8.37 1.19 7.18
C ALA A 17 -7.85 -0.16 7.70
N LEU A 18 -6.53 -0.38 7.64
CA LEU A 18 -5.89 -1.58 8.19
C LEU A 18 -5.97 -1.61 9.73
N LEU A 19 -5.66 -0.49 10.41
CA LEU A 19 -5.75 -0.37 11.86
C LEU A 19 -7.18 -0.58 12.37
N ASP A 20 -8.16 0.00 11.68
CA ASP A 20 -9.58 -0.16 12.01
C ASP A 20 -10.04 -1.63 11.83
N SER A 21 -9.57 -2.30 10.78
CA SER A 21 -9.85 -3.72 10.53
C SER A 21 -9.24 -4.62 11.62
N GLU A 22 -8.00 -4.32 12.05
CA GLU A 22 -7.35 -5.00 13.17
C GLU A 22 -8.14 -4.80 14.47
N ALA A 23 -8.56 -3.57 14.76
CA ALA A 23 -9.36 -3.26 15.96
C ALA A 23 -10.72 -3.97 15.97
N ARG A 24 -11.31 -4.26 14.81
CA ARG A 24 -12.53 -5.07 14.67
C ARG A 24 -12.30 -6.57 14.72
N GLY A 25 -11.04 -7.02 14.83
CA GLY A 25 -10.68 -8.45 14.87
C GLY A 25 -10.83 -9.17 13.52
N GLU A 26 -10.84 -8.43 12.40
CA GLU A 26 -11.02 -8.99 11.05
C GLU A 26 -9.77 -9.71 10.53
N ASN A 27 -8.62 -9.52 11.15
CA ASN A 27 -7.36 -10.20 10.85
C ASN A 27 -6.74 -10.86 12.10
N PRO A 28 -7.26 -11.97 12.58
CA PRO A 28 -6.75 -12.61 13.80
C PRO A 28 -5.37 -13.27 13.62
N ASN A 29 -4.90 -13.41 12.38
CA ASN A 29 -3.65 -14.10 12.06
C ASN A 29 -2.48 -13.14 11.77
N GLY A 30 -2.72 -11.81 11.78
CA GLY A 30 -1.70 -10.80 11.58
C GLY A 30 -1.83 -9.65 12.57
N LYS A 31 -0.73 -8.96 12.83
CA LYS A 31 -0.68 -7.75 13.66
C LYS A 31 0.21 -6.71 13.01
N ILE A 32 -0.26 -5.48 12.96
CA ILE A 32 0.55 -4.33 12.53
C ILE A 32 1.48 -3.97 13.67
N THR A 33 2.78 -4.24 13.51
CA THR A 33 3.80 -4.01 14.53
C THR A 33 4.71 -2.83 14.20
N LEU A 34 4.77 -2.42 12.91
CA LEU A 34 5.62 -1.34 12.47
C LEU A 34 4.95 -0.48 11.38
N VAL A 35 5.13 0.82 11.47
CA VAL A 35 4.82 1.76 10.37
C VAL A 35 6.12 2.43 9.93
N VAL A 36 6.47 2.30 8.65
CA VAL A 36 7.65 2.95 8.07
C VAL A 36 7.22 4.09 7.16
N ALA A 37 7.62 5.31 7.49
CA ALA A 37 7.32 6.48 6.66
C ALA A 37 8.51 6.85 5.78
N SER A 38 8.26 7.23 4.52
CA SER A 38 9.30 7.68 3.59
C SER A 38 9.80 9.10 3.88
N LYS A 39 9.14 9.83 4.77
CA LYS A 39 9.51 11.19 5.21
C LYS A 39 8.90 11.53 6.57
N PRO A 40 9.55 12.41 7.36
CA PRO A 40 9.02 12.84 8.66
C PRO A 40 7.78 13.72 8.50
N GLY A 41 7.02 13.85 9.61
CA GLY A 41 5.91 14.78 9.72
C GLY A 41 4.67 14.42 8.90
N VAL A 42 4.60 13.20 8.33
CA VAL A 42 3.39 12.74 7.63
C VAL A 42 2.33 12.30 8.64
N TYR A 43 1.07 12.59 8.36
CA TYR A 43 -0.03 12.30 9.26
C TYR A 43 -0.20 10.79 9.57
N ALA A 44 0.31 9.93 8.70
CA ALA A 44 0.36 8.49 8.97
C ALA A 44 1.11 8.12 10.26
N LEU A 45 2.16 8.88 10.64
CA LEU A 45 2.89 8.67 11.90
C LEU A 45 2.02 8.99 13.12
N GLU A 46 1.17 10.02 13.03
CA GLU A 46 0.21 10.32 14.09
C GLU A 46 -0.85 9.23 14.24
N ARG A 47 -1.28 8.63 13.13
CA ARG A 47 -2.20 7.47 13.15
C ARG A 47 -1.57 6.27 13.83
N ALA A 48 -0.32 5.96 13.52
CA ALA A 48 0.44 4.89 14.17
C ALA A 48 0.55 5.13 15.68
N ALA A 49 0.94 6.34 16.10
CA ALA A 49 1.05 6.71 17.50
C ALA A 49 -0.28 6.59 18.25
N LYS A 50 -1.40 7.05 17.67
CA LYS A 50 -2.74 6.92 18.25
C LYS A 50 -3.18 5.46 18.42
N ALA A 51 -2.72 4.57 17.52
CA ALA A 51 -2.99 3.13 17.59
C ALA A 51 -1.99 2.37 18.47
N GLY A 52 -0.99 3.04 19.05
CA GLY A 52 0.07 2.39 19.84
C GLY A 52 1.01 1.52 19.02
N VAL A 53 1.13 1.77 17.71
CA VAL A 53 2.02 1.05 16.81
C VAL A 53 3.34 1.80 16.68
N GLU A 54 4.44 1.06 16.80
CA GLU A 54 5.78 1.60 16.60
C GLU A 54 5.94 2.17 15.19
N SER A 55 6.68 3.29 15.08
CA SER A 55 6.92 3.88 13.76
C SER A 55 8.32 4.44 13.63
N CYS A 56 8.85 4.40 12.42
CA CYS A 56 10.14 4.98 12.06
C CYS A 56 10.09 5.67 10.70
N VAL A 57 11.17 6.37 10.37
CA VAL A 57 11.31 7.08 9.10
C VAL A 57 12.55 6.59 8.39
N VAL A 58 12.37 6.07 7.16
CA VAL A 58 13.46 5.67 6.26
C VAL A 58 13.31 6.43 4.95
N ARG A 59 14.16 7.46 4.75
CA ARG A 59 14.02 8.37 3.60
C ARG A 59 15.02 8.01 2.51
N ARG A 60 14.54 7.81 1.28
CA ARG A 60 15.40 7.55 0.12
C ARG A 60 16.51 8.59 -0.06
N LYS A 61 16.24 9.86 0.23
CA LYS A 61 17.18 10.97 0.05
C LYS A 61 18.33 11.03 1.08
N ASP A 62 18.28 10.22 2.13
CA ASP A 62 19.34 10.15 3.15
C ASP A 62 20.44 9.16 2.75
N TYR A 63 20.30 8.50 1.60
CA TYR A 63 21.21 7.50 1.07
C TYR A 63 21.72 7.92 -0.32
N GLU A 64 22.99 7.66 -0.60
CA GLU A 64 23.62 8.05 -1.86
C GLU A 64 23.00 7.35 -3.07
N ASN A 65 22.71 6.07 -2.94
CA ASN A 65 22.17 5.22 -4.00
C ASN A 65 20.93 4.44 -3.53
N SER A 66 20.30 3.69 -4.44
CA SER A 66 19.11 2.89 -4.16
C SER A 66 19.43 1.65 -3.34
N GLU A 67 20.61 1.09 -3.52
CA GLU A 67 21.08 -0.12 -2.83
C GLU A 67 21.24 0.12 -1.33
N ASP A 68 21.80 1.26 -0.94
CA ASP A 68 21.96 1.65 0.48
C ASP A 68 20.61 1.91 1.15
N PHE A 69 19.69 2.56 0.43
CA PHE A 69 18.31 2.73 0.91
C PHE A 69 17.62 1.38 1.11
N ASP A 70 17.72 0.50 0.15
CA ASP A 70 17.14 -0.85 0.21
C ASP A 70 17.71 -1.66 1.37
N ALA A 71 19.04 -1.60 1.56
CA ALA A 71 19.71 -2.27 2.66
C ALA A 71 19.22 -1.73 4.02
N ALA A 72 19.08 -0.42 4.16
CA ALA A 72 18.59 0.19 5.39
C ALA A 72 17.13 -0.19 5.67
N LEU A 73 16.26 -0.15 4.64
CA LEU A 73 14.87 -0.57 4.77
C LEU A 73 14.77 -2.06 5.14
N LEU A 74 15.54 -2.92 4.46
CA LEU A 74 15.57 -4.36 4.73
C LEU A 74 16.06 -4.66 6.15
N ASN A 75 17.09 -3.97 6.63
CA ASN A 75 17.57 -4.11 8.00
C ASN A 75 16.50 -3.69 9.01
N THR A 76 15.83 -2.56 8.79
CA THR A 76 14.70 -2.11 9.63
C THR A 76 13.61 -3.18 9.71
N LEU A 77 13.20 -3.76 8.58
CA LEU A 77 12.17 -4.80 8.54
C LEU A 77 12.60 -6.07 9.28
N LYS A 78 13.87 -6.48 9.14
CA LYS A 78 14.44 -7.67 9.82
C LYS A 78 14.58 -7.47 11.32
N GLU A 79 15.05 -6.32 11.79
CA GLU A 79 15.18 -5.99 13.20
C GLU A 79 13.84 -6.04 13.94
N HIS A 80 12.74 -5.72 13.25
CA HIS A 80 11.38 -5.79 13.78
C HIS A 80 10.68 -7.14 13.50
N ASN A 81 11.41 -8.14 12.99
CA ASN A 81 10.88 -9.48 12.69
C ASN A 81 9.62 -9.43 11.83
N ILE A 82 9.63 -8.62 10.76
CA ILE A 82 8.49 -8.46 9.86
C ILE A 82 8.33 -9.68 8.96
N ASP A 83 7.10 -10.20 8.88
CA ASP A 83 6.71 -11.33 8.03
C ASP A 83 5.98 -10.91 6.75
N LEU A 84 5.29 -9.77 6.79
CA LEU A 84 4.49 -9.24 5.68
C LEU A 84 4.67 -7.72 5.57
N VAL A 85 4.92 -7.24 4.38
CA VAL A 85 5.05 -5.81 4.07
C VAL A 85 3.83 -5.35 3.28
N VAL A 86 3.25 -4.21 3.65
CA VAL A 86 2.10 -3.61 2.97
C VAL A 86 2.44 -2.20 2.53
N LEU A 87 2.41 -1.95 1.22
CA LEU A 87 2.58 -0.61 0.67
C LEU A 87 1.22 0.10 0.65
N ALA A 88 1.07 1.10 1.50
CA ALA A 88 -0.16 1.88 1.68
C ALA A 88 0.06 3.33 1.23
N GLY A 89 0.25 3.54 -0.06
CA GLY A 89 0.63 4.82 -0.63
C GLY A 89 2.11 5.16 -0.35
N PHE A 90 2.98 4.17 -0.49
CA PHE A 90 4.43 4.34 -0.39
C PHE A 90 5.00 4.69 -1.76
N LEU A 91 5.62 5.88 -1.87
CA LEU A 91 6.06 6.43 -3.16
C LEU A 91 7.51 6.12 -3.52
N SER A 92 8.29 5.56 -2.61
CA SER A 92 9.63 5.08 -2.93
C SER A 92 9.55 3.70 -3.56
N VAL A 93 10.30 3.51 -4.64
CA VAL A 93 10.41 2.20 -5.30
C VAL A 93 11.27 1.28 -4.43
N LEU A 94 10.78 0.07 -4.19
CA LEU A 94 11.55 -0.98 -3.53
C LEU A 94 12.51 -1.61 -4.54
N GLY A 95 13.73 -1.81 -4.15
CA GLY A 95 14.71 -2.46 -5.00
C GLY A 95 14.72 -3.99 -4.84
N PRO A 96 15.55 -4.65 -5.66
CA PRO A 96 15.57 -6.12 -5.77
C PRO A 96 15.87 -6.84 -4.45
N SER A 97 16.68 -6.26 -3.57
CA SER A 97 17.09 -6.91 -2.31
C SER A 97 15.92 -7.04 -1.33
N VAL A 98 15.05 -6.02 -1.24
CA VAL A 98 13.84 -6.07 -0.41
C VAL A 98 12.83 -7.04 -1.01
N ILE A 99 12.61 -6.99 -2.34
CA ILE A 99 11.67 -7.86 -3.05
C ILE A 99 12.08 -9.33 -2.91
N ALA A 100 13.37 -9.64 -3.10
CA ALA A 100 13.89 -11.00 -2.97
C ALA A 100 13.82 -11.56 -1.54
N ALA A 101 13.92 -10.69 -0.52
CA ALA A 101 13.81 -11.09 0.88
C ALA A 101 12.37 -11.40 1.32
N TYR A 102 11.37 -10.89 0.60
CA TYR A 102 9.94 -11.04 0.92
C TYR A 102 9.13 -11.61 -0.27
N PRO A 103 9.51 -12.79 -0.80
CA PRO A 103 8.84 -13.37 -1.98
C PRO A 103 7.37 -13.65 -1.67
N ARG A 104 6.44 -13.04 -2.44
CA ARG A 104 4.98 -13.09 -2.21
C ARG A 104 4.56 -12.65 -0.79
N ARG A 105 5.32 -11.73 -0.20
CA ARG A 105 5.10 -11.17 1.13
C ARG A 105 5.15 -9.63 1.12
N ILE A 106 4.99 -9.02 -0.06
CA ILE A 106 4.82 -7.57 -0.21
C ILE A 106 3.53 -7.34 -0.97
N LEU A 107 2.58 -6.63 -0.37
CA LEU A 107 1.31 -6.23 -0.98
C LEU A 107 1.33 -4.75 -1.32
N ASN A 108 0.70 -4.39 -2.43
CA ASN A 108 0.44 -3.00 -2.80
C ASN A 108 -1.03 -2.81 -3.16
N VAL A 109 -1.59 -1.65 -2.83
CA VAL A 109 -2.88 -1.20 -3.36
C VAL A 109 -2.65 -0.09 -4.38
N HIS A 110 -3.15 -0.30 -5.59
CA HIS A 110 -3.07 0.66 -6.70
C HIS A 110 -4.48 1.19 -7.03
N PRO A 111 -4.67 2.51 -7.19
CA PRO A 111 -5.98 3.12 -7.38
C PRO A 111 -6.48 3.09 -8.83
N ALA A 112 -6.35 1.95 -9.49
CA ALA A 112 -6.92 1.65 -10.80
C ALA A 112 -7.13 0.13 -10.98
N LEU A 113 -7.84 -0.25 -12.04
CA LEU A 113 -7.99 -1.64 -12.45
C LEU A 113 -6.81 -2.04 -13.32
N ILE A 114 -5.75 -2.61 -12.73
CA ILE A 114 -4.59 -3.10 -13.48
C ILE A 114 -5.06 -4.10 -14.57
N PRO A 115 -4.57 -4.03 -15.81
CA PRO A 115 -3.39 -3.30 -16.29
C PRO A 115 -3.64 -1.85 -16.75
N SER A 116 -4.81 -1.27 -16.54
CA SER A 116 -5.11 0.11 -16.94
C SER A 116 -4.57 1.11 -15.94
N PHE A 117 -4.03 2.23 -16.43
CA PHE A 117 -3.59 3.38 -15.61
C PHE A 117 -2.66 3.01 -14.46
N CYS A 118 -1.69 2.13 -14.71
CA CYS A 118 -0.70 1.66 -13.76
C CYS A 118 0.73 1.82 -14.30
N GLY A 119 1.72 1.47 -13.49
CA GLY A 119 3.13 1.56 -13.85
C GLY A 119 3.79 2.89 -13.47
N PRO A 120 5.02 3.14 -13.95
CA PRO A 120 5.82 4.29 -13.55
C PRO A 120 5.09 5.61 -13.73
N GLY A 121 5.04 6.43 -12.65
CA GLY A 121 4.40 7.74 -12.67
C GLY A 121 2.89 7.74 -12.39
N MET A 122 2.22 6.60 -12.35
CA MET A 122 0.78 6.49 -12.06
C MET A 122 0.53 6.37 -10.55
N TYR A 123 0.54 7.51 -9.85
CA TYR A 123 0.27 7.62 -8.41
C TYR A 123 -0.50 8.90 -8.07
N GLY A 124 -1.06 8.96 -6.88
CA GLY A 124 -1.82 10.12 -6.40
C GLY A 124 -3.09 10.34 -7.21
N LEU A 125 -3.27 11.52 -7.80
CA LEU A 125 -4.42 11.84 -8.64
C LEU A 125 -4.29 11.36 -10.09
N ARG A 126 -3.07 11.07 -10.55
CA ARG A 126 -2.78 10.76 -11.97
C ARG A 126 -3.61 9.62 -12.56
N PRO A 127 -3.82 8.46 -11.88
CA PRO A 127 -4.69 7.41 -12.41
C PRO A 127 -6.12 7.87 -12.63
N HIS A 128 -6.64 8.72 -11.73
CA HIS A 128 -8.00 9.26 -11.81
C HIS A 128 -8.13 10.31 -12.93
N GLU A 129 -7.15 11.22 -13.04
CA GLU A 129 -7.05 12.18 -14.15
C GLU A 129 -7.01 11.46 -15.49
N ALA A 130 -6.18 10.43 -15.62
CA ALA A 130 -6.04 9.66 -16.86
C ALA A 130 -7.33 8.90 -17.22
N ALA A 131 -8.02 8.30 -16.24
CA ALA A 131 -9.28 7.61 -16.47
C ALA A 131 -10.40 8.56 -16.92
N ILE A 132 -10.52 9.73 -16.29
CA ILE A 132 -11.48 10.77 -16.65
C ILE A 132 -11.16 11.31 -18.06
N ALA A 133 -9.90 11.68 -18.33
CA ALA A 133 -9.47 12.22 -19.62
C ALA A 133 -9.69 11.22 -20.77
N ARG A 134 -9.55 9.92 -20.51
CA ARG A 134 -9.82 8.86 -21.48
C ARG A 134 -11.33 8.65 -21.73
N GLY A 135 -12.20 9.19 -20.86
CA GLY A 135 -13.64 9.00 -20.94
C GLY A 135 -14.12 7.65 -20.43
N CYS A 136 -13.33 6.98 -19.59
CA CYS A 136 -13.73 5.73 -18.96
C CYS A 136 -15.00 5.90 -18.14
N LYS A 137 -15.81 4.87 -18.08
CA LYS A 137 -17.04 4.84 -17.27
C LYS A 137 -16.86 4.12 -15.95
N VAL A 138 -15.79 3.33 -15.88
CA VAL A 138 -15.43 2.50 -14.72
C VAL A 138 -13.93 2.62 -14.48
N THR A 139 -13.56 2.74 -13.22
CA THR A 139 -12.20 2.59 -12.67
C THR A 139 -12.27 1.66 -11.47
N GLY A 140 -11.35 1.75 -10.53
CA GLY A 140 -11.40 0.95 -9.30
C GLY A 140 -10.08 0.93 -8.56
N ALA A 141 -9.87 -0.15 -7.82
CA ALA A 141 -8.61 -0.42 -7.16
C ALA A 141 -8.20 -1.88 -7.33
N THR A 142 -6.89 -2.10 -7.27
CA THR A 142 -6.26 -3.42 -7.36
C THR A 142 -5.34 -3.61 -6.16
N VAL A 143 -5.45 -4.75 -5.48
CA VAL A 143 -4.42 -5.23 -4.55
C VAL A 143 -3.67 -6.37 -5.23
N HIS A 144 -2.34 -6.27 -5.25
CA HIS A 144 -1.47 -7.23 -5.90
C HIS A 144 -0.20 -7.50 -5.08
N PHE A 145 0.46 -8.62 -5.34
CA PHE A 145 1.82 -8.83 -4.87
C PHE A 145 2.79 -7.93 -5.62
N VAL A 146 3.81 -7.44 -4.93
CA VAL A 146 4.88 -6.66 -5.54
C VAL A 146 5.94 -7.59 -6.10
N ASN A 147 6.41 -7.29 -7.31
CA ASN A 147 7.56 -7.88 -7.96
C ASN A 147 8.47 -6.76 -8.49
N GLU A 148 9.47 -7.09 -9.30
CA GLU A 148 10.43 -6.13 -9.87
C GLU A 148 9.80 -5.16 -10.89
N GLU A 149 8.65 -5.53 -11.48
CA GLU A 149 7.89 -4.69 -12.40
C GLU A 149 6.91 -3.81 -11.61
N CYS A 150 6.95 -2.49 -11.84
CA CYS A 150 6.03 -1.56 -11.19
C CYS A 150 4.58 -1.90 -11.52
N ASP A 151 3.78 -2.18 -10.49
CA ASP A 151 2.38 -2.64 -10.59
C ASP A 151 2.16 -3.92 -11.43
N GLY A 152 3.23 -4.69 -11.72
CA GLY A 152 3.22 -5.86 -12.61
C GLY A 152 3.03 -7.20 -11.91
N GLY A 153 3.00 -7.25 -10.60
CA GLY A 153 2.89 -8.50 -9.84
C GLY A 153 1.50 -9.13 -9.85
N PRO A 154 1.37 -10.39 -9.41
CA PRO A 154 0.12 -11.13 -9.40
C PRO A 154 -1.00 -10.43 -8.63
N ILE A 155 -2.17 -10.28 -9.26
CA ILE A 155 -3.34 -9.63 -8.68
C ILE A 155 -3.99 -10.57 -7.66
N LEU A 156 -4.34 -10.02 -6.48
CA LEU A 156 -5.10 -10.72 -5.46
C LEU A 156 -6.58 -10.38 -5.52
N LEU A 157 -6.88 -9.10 -5.47
CA LEU A 157 -8.25 -8.58 -5.44
C LEU A 157 -8.38 -7.34 -6.31
N GLN A 158 -9.53 -7.20 -6.94
CA GLN A 158 -9.92 -6.00 -7.67
C GLN A 158 -11.37 -5.63 -7.34
N LYS A 159 -11.66 -4.34 -7.37
CA LYS A 159 -13.03 -3.83 -7.28
C LYS A 159 -13.25 -2.65 -8.20
N ALA A 160 -14.27 -2.77 -9.03
CA ALA A 160 -14.71 -1.71 -9.93
C ALA A 160 -15.48 -0.61 -9.16
N VAL A 161 -15.32 0.64 -9.63
CA VAL A 161 -15.99 1.84 -9.13
C VAL A 161 -16.39 2.68 -10.33
N ASP A 162 -17.64 3.16 -10.35
CA ASP A 162 -18.16 3.97 -11.44
C ASP A 162 -17.56 5.38 -11.45
N ILE A 163 -17.30 5.89 -12.66
CA ILE A 163 -16.97 7.28 -12.92
C ILE A 163 -18.26 7.98 -13.33
N LEU A 164 -18.67 8.97 -12.54
CA LEU A 164 -19.93 9.68 -12.76
C LEU A 164 -19.71 10.95 -13.60
N PRO A 165 -20.71 11.39 -14.36
CA PRO A 165 -20.65 12.65 -15.07
C PRO A 165 -20.33 13.81 -14.11
N GLY A 166 -19.33 14.63 -14.47
CA GLY A 166 -18.90 15.78 -13.66
C GLY A 166 -17.93 15.46 -12.53
N ASP A 167 -17.45 14.21 -12.41
CA ASP A 167 -16.41 13.88 -11.45
C ASP A 167 -15.12 14.68 -11.72
N THR A 168 -14.57 15.25 -10.65
CA THR A 168 -13.18 15.70 -10.65
C THR A 168 -12.26 14.55 -10.20
N PRO A 169 -10.95 14.62 -10.48
CA PRO A 169 -10.00 13.62 -10.01
C PRO A 169 -10.07 13.38 -8.51
N GLU A 170 -10.25 14.43 -7.70
CA GLU A 170 -10.32 14.36 -6.24
C GLU A 170 -11.60 13.66 -5.76
N VAL A 171 -12.74 13.97 -6.40
CA VAL A 171 -14.02 13.32 -6.10
C VAL A 171 -13.95 11.84 -6.42
N LEU A 172 -13.38 11.49 -7.58
CA LEU A 172 -13.19 10.11 -8.00
C LEU A 172 -12.22 9.37 -7.08
N GLN A 173 -11.07 9.99 -6.73
CA GLN A 173 -10.10 9.43 -5.79
C GLN A 173 -10.76 9.08 -4.46
N LYS A 174 -11.52 10.01 -3.87
CA LYS A 174 -12.23 9.77 -2.62
C LYS A 174 -13.20 8.59 -2.73
N ARG A 175 -13.97 8.52 -3.82
CA ARG A 175 -14.90 7.41 -4.07
C ARG A 175 -14.16 6.07 -4.21
N VAL A 176 -13.04 6.02 -4.92
CA VAL A 176 -12.22 4.80 -5.06
C VAL A 176 -11.65 4.37 -3.71
N MET A 177 -11.15 5.29 -2.90
CA MET A 177 -10.70 5.00 -1.53
C MET A 177 -11.82 4.37 -0.69
N GLU A 178 -12.99 5.00 -0.62
CA GLU A 178 -14.11 4.58 0.22
C GLU A 178 -14.77 3.28 -0.24
N GLN A 179 -14.94 3.12 -1.56
CA GLN A 179 -15.66 1.99 -2.11
C GLN A 179 -14.77 0.78 -2.41
N ALA A 180 -13.48 0.98 -2.68
CA ALA A 180 -12.56 -0.08 -3.07
C ALA A 180 -11.35 -0.22 -2.13
N GLU A 181 -10.43 0.75 -2.08
CA GLU A 181 -9.13 0.58 -1.42
C GLU A 181 -9.26 0.17 0.06
N TRP A 182 -10.05 0.91 0.86
CA TRP A 182 -10.22 0.68 2.30
C TRP A 182 -10.96 -0.62 2.65
N LYS A 183 -11.48 -1.32 1.65
CA LYS A 183 -12.13 -2.63 1.79
C LYS A 183 -11.24 -3.75 1.29
N LEU A 184 -10.62 -3.53 0.12
CA LEU A 184 -9.80 -4.55 -0.53
C LEU A 184 -8.50 -4.82 0.23
N LEU A 185 -7.81 -3.74 0.65
CA LEU A 185 -6.49 -3.90 1.27
C LEU A 185 -6.56 -4.67 2.59
N PRO A 186 -7.44 -4.33 3.56
CA PRO A 186 -7.58 -5.14 4.78
C PRO A 186 -7.97 -6.59 4.49
N LYS A 187 -8.88 -6.80 3.54
CA LYS A 187 -9.29 -8.15 3.14
C LYS A 187 -8.12 -8.97 2.57
N ALA A 188 -7.35 -8.39 1.65
CA ALA A 188 -6.19 -9.06 1.07
C ALA A 188 -5.12 -9.41 2.13
N VAL A 189 -4.86 -8.49 3.06
CA VAL A 189 -3.93 -8.72 4.16
C VAL A 189 -4.41 -9.89 5.04
N ALA A 190 -5.70 -9.94 5.39
CA ALA A 190 -6.26 -11.03 6.18
C ALA A 190 -6.16 -12.38 5.44
N MET A 191 -6.43 -12.43 4.13
CA MET A 191 -6.31 -13.64 3.30
C MET A 191 -4.87 -14.17 3.22
N VAL A 192 -3.88 -13.28 3.14
CA VAL A 192 -2.46 -13.69 3.17
C VAL A 192 -2.06 -14.16 4.58
N CYS A 193 -2.49 -13.46 5.63
CA CYS A 193 -2.18 -13.84 7.01
C CYS A 193 -2.81 -15.18 7.42
N SER A 194 -3.98 -15.50 6.91
CA SER A 194 -4.65 -16.80 7.17
C SER A 194 -4.05 -17.96 6.37
N GLY A 195 -3.24 -17.67 5.33
CA GLY A 195 -2.70 -18.68 4.42
C GLY A 195 -3.70 -19.12 3.34
N GLU A 196 -4.83 -18.43 3.20
CA GLU A 196 -5.80 -18.65 2.11
C GLU A 196 -5.16 -18.38 0.74
N ILE A 197 -4.24 -17.39 0.69
CA ILE A 197 -3.42 -17.08 -0.48
C ILE A 197 -1.94 -17.22 -0.10
N LYS A 198 -1.20 -17.98 -0.91
CA LYS A 198 0.24 -18.24 -0.73
C LYS A 198 1.06 -17.63 -1.85
#